data_c6b7de94af1333de1229cb7d160f4470
#
_entry.id   c6b7de94af1333de1229cb7d160f4470
#
_cell.length_a   1.000
_cell.length_b   1.000
_cell.length_c   1.000
_cell.angle_alpha   90.00
_cell.angle_beta   90.00
_cell.angle_gamma   90.00
#
_symmetry.space_group_name_H-M   'P 1'
#
loop_
_entity.id
_entity.type
_entity.pdbx_description
1 polymer ?
#
loop_
_entity_poly.entity_id
_entity_poly.type
_entity_poly.pdbx_seq_one_letter_code
_entity_poly.pdbx_strand_id
1 'polypeptide(L)' 'MAIPKFKLKEARVNKEMTQGDVAKTLGRNKQTIVNWENGLTEIKVSDLLQLSELYGIPIEFLEVPKKE' A
#
# COMPACT_ATOMS: atom_id res chain seq x y z
N MET A 1 2.52 12.75 21.11
CA MET A 1 1.30 12.07 20.63
C MET A 1 1.65 11.21 19.42
N ALA A 2 1.30 9.95 19.44
CA ALA A 2 1.63 9.05 18.33
C ALA A 2 0.76 9.37 17.12
N ILE A 3 1.38 9.41 15.93
CA ILE A 3 0.65 9.57 14.68
C ILE A 3 0.08 8.20 14.31
N PRO A 4 -1.23 8.09 14.10
CA PRO A 4 -1.81 6.80 13.72
C PRO A 4 -1.26 6.38 12.36
N LYS A 5 -0.91 5.10 12.25
CA LYS A 5 -0.44 4.55 10.99
C LYS A 5 -1.29 3.36 10.59
N PHE A 6 -1.52 3.24 9.30
CA PHE A 6 -2.29 2.16 8.73
C PHE A 6 -1.37 1.30 7.87
N LYS A 7 -1.43 0.00 8.07
CA LYS A 7 -0.71 -0.92 7.18
C LYS A 7 -1.33 -0.84 5.79
N LEU A 8 -0.54 -1.14 4.77
CA LEU A 8 -1.05 -1.09 3.40
C LEU A 8 -2.29 -1.95 3.23
N LYS A 9 -2.28 -3.14 3.82
CA LYS A 9 -3.44 -4.04 3.75
C LYS A 9 -4.67 -3.41 4.42
N GLU A 10 -4.48 -2.80 5.59
CA GLU A 10 -5.59 -2.17 6.31
C GLU A 10 -6.21 -1.04 5.50
N ALA A 11 -5.36 -0.21 4.87
CA ALA A 11 -5.82 0.89 4.05
C ALA A 11 -6.60 0.38 2.83
N ARG A 12 -6.09 -0.70 2.22
CA ARG A 12 -6.75 -1.31 1.08
C ARG A 12 -8.12 -1.88 1.44
N VAL A 13 -8.17 -2.62 2.54
CA VAL A 13 -9.43 -3.23 3.00
C VAL A 13 -10.45 -2.15 3.37
N ASN A 14 -9.98 -1.06 3.96
CA ASN A 14 -10.84 0.07 4.29
C ASN A 14 -11.50 0.68 3.05
N LYS A 15 -10.85 0.59 1.90
CA LYS A 15 -11.39 1.05 0.61
C LYS A 15 -12.18 -0.06 -0.10
N GLU A 16 -12.34 -1.20 0.55
CA GLU A 16 -13.07 -2.33 0.00
C GLU A 16 -12.50 -2.81 -1.35
N MET A 17 -11.17 -2.77 -1.47
CA MET A 17 -10.48 -3.20 -2.67
C MET A 17 -9.74 -4.51 -2.43
N THR A 18 -9.72 -5.37 -3.45
CA THR A 18 -8.88 -6.57 -3.42
C THR A 18 -7.48 -6.20 -3.88
N GLN A 19 -6.53 -7.09 -3.64
CA GLN A 19 -5.17 -6.90 -4.15
C GLN A 19 -5.16 -6.80 -5.68
N GLY A 20 -6.01 -7.59 -6.33
CA GLY A 20 -6.17 -7.53 -7.78
C GLY A 20 -6.70 -6.18 -8.26
N ASP A 21 -7.64 -5.60 -7.51
CA ASP A 21 -8.19 -4.28 -7.84
C ASP A 21 -7.11 -3.22 -7.80
N VAL A 22 -6.29 -3.23 -6.76
CA VAL A 22 -5.19 -2.27 -6.61
C VAL A 22 -4.17 -2.46 -7.74
N ALA A 23 -3.81 -3.71 -8.02
CA ALA A 23 -2.86 -4.01 -9.08
C ALA A 23 -3.35 -3.47 -10.43
N LYS A 24 -4.61 -3.71 -10.75
CA LYS A 24 -5.21 -3.24 -11.99
C LYS A 24 -5.18 -1.72 -12.08
N THR A 25 -5.53 -1.04 -10.99
CA THR A 25 -5.56 0.41 -10.94
C THR A 25 -4.17 1.01 -11.16
N LEU A 26 -3.13 0.38 -10.59
CA LEU A 26 -1.76 0.89 -10.69
C LEU A 26 -1.00 0.35 -11.91
N GLY A 27 -1.62 -0.52 -12.70
CA GLY A 27 -0.94 -1.12 -13.85
C GLY A 27 0.16 -2.08 -13.44
N ARG A 28 -0.02 -2.77 -12.32
CA ARG A 28 0.94 -3.75 -11.80
C ARG A 28 0.28 -5.12 -11.76
N ASN A 29 1.05 -6.18 -11.56
CA ASN A 29 0.46 -7.48 -11.35
C ASN A 29 0.15 -7.68 -9.86
N LYS A 30 -0.77 -8.61 -9.58
CA LYS A 30 -1.23 -8.86 -8.22
C LYS A 30 -0.09 -9.25 -7.28
N GLN A 31 0.87 -10.03 -7.78
CA GLN A 31 1.98 -10.49 -6.94
C GLN A 31 2.81 -9.31 -6.42
N THR A 32 2.93 -8.24 -7.19
CA THR A 32 3.62 -7.04 -6.74
C THR A 32 2.95 -6.46 -5.50
N ILE A 33 1.62 -6.41 -5.49
CA ILE A 33 0.87 -5.87 -4.35
C ILE A 33 1.04 -6.78 -3.13
N VAL A 34 0.97 -8.10 -3.34
CA VAL A 34 1.17 -9.08 -2.27
C VAL A 34 2.56 -8.89 -1.65
N ASN A 35 3.58 -8.74 -2.49
CA ASN A 35 4.95 -8.56 -2.01
C ASN A 35 5.11 -7.28 -1.19
N TRP A 36 4.48 -6.19 -1.65
CA TRP A 36 4.54 -4.93 -0.91
C TRP A 36 3.88 -5.06 0.47
N GLU A 37 2.72 -5.69 0.53
CA GLU A 37 1.97 -5.82 1.79
C GLU A 37 2.67 -6.75 2.77
N ASN A 38 3.44 -7.70 2.28
CA ASN A 38 4.16 -8.66 3.11
C ASN A 38 5.62 -8.25 3.40
N GLY A 39 6.05 -7.11 2.87
CA GLY A 39 7.42 -6.64 3.11
C GLY A 39 8.48 -7.46 2.39
N LEU A 40 8.11 -8.17 1.32
CA LEU A 40 9.03 -9.01 0.58
C LEU A 40 9.89 -8.24 -0.43
N THR A 41 9.39 -7.10 -0.90
CA THR A 41 10.12 -6.22 -1.81
C THR A 41 9.96 -4.78 -1.35
N GLU A 42 10.91 -3.94 -1.71
CA GLU A 42 10.83 -2.52 -1.40
C GLU A 42 9.81 -1.86 -2.31
N ILE A 43 9.13 -0.85 -1.77
CA ILE A 43 8.19 -0.05 -2.55
C ILE A 43 8.86 1.30 -2.86
N LYS A 44 8.80 1.71 -4.12
CA LYS A 44 9.34 3.01 -4.53
C LYS A 44 8.44 4.12 -4.04
N VAL A 45 9.03 5.30 -3.79
CA VAL A 45 8.27 6.46 -3.34
C VAL A 45 7.14 6.79 -4.32
N SER A 46 7.40 6.70 -5.63
CA SER A 46 6.38 6.97 -6.64
C SER A 46 5.18 6.02 -6.53
N ASP A 47 5.44 4.74 -6.23
CA ASP A 47 4.36 3.76 -6.05
C ASP A 47 3.61 4.03 -4.75
N LEU A 48 4.33 4.40 -3.71
CA LEU A 48 3.72 4.70 -2.42
C LEU A 48 2.81 5.94 -2.52
N LEU A 49 3.22 6.94 -3.28
CA LEU A 49 2.40 8.13 -3.53
C LEU A 49 1.11 7.76 -4.26
N GLN A 50 1.18 6.84 -5.22
CA GLN A 50 -0.01 6.37 -5.91
C GLN A 50 -0.95 5.64 -4.96
N LEU A 51 -0.41 4.83 -4.05
CA LEU A 51 -1.22 4.14 -3.05
C LEU A 51 -1.86 5.15 -2.09
N SER A 52 -1.12 6.17 -1.69
CA SER A 52 -1.63 7.22 -0.82
C SER A 52 -2.85 7.89 -1.45
N GLU A 53 -2.75 8.24 -2.74
CA GLU A 53 -3.88 8.84 -3.46
C GLU A 53 -5.05 7.87 -3.58
N LEU A 54 -4.77 6.64 -3.93
CA LEU A 54 -5.80 5.62 -4.13
C LEU A 54 -6.57 5.33 -2.84
N TYR A 55 -5.85 5.21 -1.73
CA TYR A 55 -6.45 4.90 -0.43
C TYR A 55 -6.99 6.13 0.28
N GLY A 56 -6.65 7.33 -0.18
CA GLY A 56 -7.08 8.56 0.46
C GLY A 56 -6.48 8.77 1.83
N ILE A 57 -5.27 8.25 2.04
CA ILE A 57 -4.55 8.35 3.32
C ILE A 57 -3.22 9.04 3.06
N PRO A 58 -2.90 10.14 3.77
CA PRO A 58 -1.62 10.80 3.61
C PRO A 58 -0.45 9.82 3.76
N ILE A 59 0.59 10.03 2.97
CA ILE A 59 1.72 9.09 2.91
C ILE A 59 2.37 8.87 4.27
N GLU A 60 2.43 9.90 5.11
CA GLU A 60 3.02 9.80 6.44
C GLU A 60 2.20 8.93 7.39
N PHE A 61 0.96 8.61 7.03
CA PHE A 61 0.11 7.73 7.84
C PHE A 61 0.09 6.30 7.31
N LEU A 62 0.83 6.02 6.24
CA LEU A 62 0.94 4.66 5.72
C LEU A 62 2.18 3.99 6.30
N GLU A 63 1.98 2.82 6.89
CA GLU A 63 3.08 2.01 7.39
C GLU A 63 3.47 1.00 6.32
N VAL A 64 4.70 1.10 5.85
CA VAL A 64 5.24 0.19 4.83
C VAL A 64 6.07 -0.86 5.53
N PRO A 65 5.77 -2.16 5.35
CA PRO A 65 6.61 -3.20 5.92
C PRO A 65 8.01 -3.11 5.33
N LYS A 66 9.01 -3.20 6.19
CA LYS A 66 10.41 -3.14 5.75
C LYS A 66 10.88 -4.52 5.37
N LYS A 67 11.64 -4.58 4.30
CA LYS A 67 12.32 -5.79 3.91
C LYS A 67 13.53 -5.98 4.82
N GLU A 68 13.64 -7.13 5.43
CA GLU A 68 14.78 -7.48 6.27
C GLU A 68 15.79 -8.30 5.50
#